data_6ba039e84b564b63e877f48c671d61fb
#
_entry.id   6ba039e84b564b63e877f48c671d61fb
#
_cell.length_a   1.000
_cell.length_b   1.000
_cell.length_c   1.000
_cell.angle_alpha   90.00
_cell.angle_beta   90.00
_cell.angle_gamma   90.00
#
_symmetry.space_group_name_H-M   'P 1'
#
loop_
_entity.id
_entity.type
_entity.pdbx_description
1 polymer ?
#
loop_
_entity_poly.entity_id
_entity_poly.type
_entity_poly.pdbx_seq_one_letter_code
_entity_poly.pdbx_strand_id
1 'polypeptide(L)'
;ILVDCGLFQGVKNLRELNWAPLAVDPASIDAVIVTHAHLDHTGYLPRLVRDGFRGPIVCTEATAAVAAIILRDSAYLQERDAAFLNKHKASKHHPALPLYDTEDAKRAMELFSPHPFGQEFTLEAGPVVTLRRAGHILGASTVDVSWQGRRIVFTGDLGRYDDPIMFDPEPVPA
;
A
#
# COMPACT_ATOMS: atom_id res chain seq x y z
N ILE A 1 -3.36 -5.71 -12.50
CA ILE A 1 -2.58 -4.92 -11.54
C ILE A 1 -3.49 -4.15 -10.61
N LEU A 2 -3.02 -3.86 -9.41
CA LEU A 2 -3.69 -3.04 -8.40
C LEU A 2 -2.85 -1.79 -8.15
N VAL A 3 -3.49 -0.63 -7.99
CA VAL A 3 -2.80 0.60 -7.56
C VAL A 3 -3.32 0.96 -6.19
N ASP A 4 -2.40 1.02 -5.24
CA ASP A 4 -2.64 1.11 -3.80
C ASP A 4 -3.48 -0.05 -3.22
N CYS A 5 -3.23 -0.36 -1.98
CA CYS A 5 -3.92 -1.42 -1.25
C CYS A 5 -4.00 -1.04 0.24
N GLY A 6 -4.86 -0.08 0.53
CA GLY A 6 -4.97 0.56 1.82
C GLY A 6 -6.04 0.00 2.73
N LEU A 7 -6.03 0.45 3.97
CA LEU A 7 -7.08 0.19 4.95
C LEU A 7 -8.20 1.22 4.85
N PHE A 8 -9.43 0.76 4.92
CA PHE A 8 -10.55 1.64 5.22
C PHE A 8 -10.40 2.18 6.64
N GLN A 9 -10.41 3.50 6.77
CA GLN A 9 -10.27 4.22 8.04
C GLN A 9 -11.57 4.97 8.40
N GLY A 10 -11.58 5.62 9.57
CA GLY A 10 -12.69 6.45 10.02
C GLY A 10 -13.75 5.68 10.80
N VAL A 11 -15.01 5.82 10.43
CA VAL A 11 -16.15 5.26 11.17
C VAL A 11 -16.19 3.73 11.14
N LYS A 12 -16.84 3.15 12.16
CA LYS A 12 -16.82 1.71 12.40
C LYS A 12 -17.25 0.86 11.18
N ASN A 13 -18.32 1.23 10.51
CA ASN A 13 -18.86 0.51 9.35
C ASN A 13 -17.85 0.46 8.17
N LEU A 14 -17.07 1.52 7.96
CA LEU A 14 -15.99 1.51 6.96
C LEU A 14 -14.85 0.58 7.40
N ARG A 15 -14.42 0.66 8.65
CA ARG A 15 -13.36 -0.22 9.16
C ARG A 15 -13.74 -1.70 9.13
N GLU A 16 -15.02 -2.03 9.24
CA GLU A 16 -15.52 -3.41 9.12
C GLU A 16 -15.31 -3.97 7.71
N LEU A 17 -15.24 -3.12 6.67
CA LEU A 17 -14.93 -3.55 5.30
C LEU A 17 -13.53 -4.16 5.15
N ASN A 18 -12.59 -3.83 6.02
CA ASN A 18 -11.26 -4.46 6.01
C ASN A 18 -11.30 -5.98 6.29
N TRP A 19 -12.39 -6.46 6.84
CA TRP A 19 -12.59 -7.88 7.14
C TRP A 19 -13.34 -8.63 6.04
N ALA A 20 -13.95 -7.89 5.11
CA ALA A 20 -14.61 -8.49 3.97
C ALA A 20 -13.57 -9.05 2.97
N PRO A 21 -13.88 -10.15 2.27
CA PRO A 21 -13.02 -10.62 1.20
C PRO A 21 -12.95 -9.59 0.06
N LEU A 22 -11.81 -9.52 -0.61
CA LEU A 22 -11.68 -8.71 -1.81
C LEU A 22 -12.62 -9.21 -2.91
N ALA A 23 -13.06 -8.30 -3.78
CA ALA A 23 -13.90 -8.63 -4.93
C ALA A 23 -13.16 -9.44 -6.01
N VAL A 24 -11.83 -9.49 -5.95
CA VAL A 24 -10.96 -10.24 -6.85
C VAL A 24 -10.09 -11.21 -6.06
N ASP A 25 -9.75 -12.33 -6.66
CA ASP A 25 -8.82 -13.29 -6.05
C ASP A 25 -7.41 -12.63 -5.94
N PRO A 26 -6.84 -12.51 -4.73
CA PRO A 26 -5.50 -11.99 -4.55
C PRO A 26 -4.43 -12.71 -5.38
N ALA A 27 -4.57 -14.02 -5.61
CA ALA A 27 -3.65 -14.80 -6.43
C ALA A 27 -3.71 -14.44 -7.93
N SER A 28 -4.76 -13.77 -8.38
CA SER A 28 -4.91 -13.32 -9.78
C SER A 28 -4.30 -11.93 -10.03
N ILE A 29 -3.77 -11.28 -9.01
CA ILE A 29 -3.16 -9.95 -9.13
C ILE A 29 -1.68 -10.12 -9.48
N ASP A 30 -1.26 -9.66 -10.66
CA ASP A 30 0.13 -9.80 -11.14
C ASP A 30 1.10 -8.88 -10.38
N ALA A 31 0.68 -7.67 -10.05
CA ALA A 31 1.49 -6.69 -9.33
C ALA A 31 0.63 -5.68 -8.56
N VAL A 32 1.18 -5.14 -7.47
CA VAL A 32 0.65 -3.94 -6.79
C VAL A 32 1.62 -2.80 -7.02
N ILE A 33 1.12 -1.61 -7.37
CA ILE A 33 1.90 -0.38 -7.43
C ILE A 33 1.44 0.52 -6.28
N VAL A 34 2.38 0.95 -5.45
CA VAL A 34 2.10 1.81 -4.28
C VAL A 34 2.53 3.23 -4.56
N THR A 35 1.61 4.16 -4.42
CA THR A 35 1.88 5.59 -4.61
C THR A 35 2.72 6.16 -3.47
N HIS A 36 2.39 5.85 -2.22
CA HIS A 36 3.11 6.28 -1.03
C HIS A 36 2.77 5.42 0.20
N ALA A 37 3.45 5.68 1.32
CA ALA A 37 3.48 4.75 2.45
C ALA A 37 2.34 4.89 3.48
N HIS A 38 1.39 5.82 3.36
CA HIS A 38 0.30 5.93 4.33
C HIS A 38 -0.56 4.66 4.40
N LEU A 39 -1.17 4.39 5.55
CA LEU A 39 -1.93 3.16 5.80
C LEU A 39 -3.21 3.03 4.95
N ASP A 40 -3.80 4.12 4.52
CA ASP A 40 -4.92 4.14 3.58
C ASP A 40 -4.49 3.83 2.13
N HIS A 41 -3.19 3.70 1.87
CA HIS A 41 -2.61 3.28 0.59
C HIS A 41 -1.83 1.96 0.67
N THR A 42 -1.34 1.57 1.85
CA THR A 42 -0.49 0.37 2.02
C THR A 42 -1.01 -0.62 3.04
N GLY A 43 -1.86 -0.18 3.96
CA GLY A 43 -2.13 -0.91 5.19
C GLY A 43 -2.85 -2.24 5.02
N TYR A 44 -3.41 -2.57 3.86
CA TYR A 44 -3.99 -3.87 3.56
C TYR A 44 -3.00 -4.85 2.90
N LEU A 45 -1.81 -4.40 2.49
CA LEU A 45 -0.81 -5.24 1.82
C LEU A 45 -0.47 -6.53 2.60
N PRO A 46 -0.24 -6.50 3.94
CA PRO A 46 0.04 -7.72 4.68
C PRO A 46 -1.12 -8.72 4.62
N ARG A 47 -2.34 -8.22 4.68
CA ARG A 47 -3.54 -9.05 4.53
C ARG A 47 -3.67 -9.63 3.13
N LEU A 48 -3.40 -8.82 2.09
CA LEU A 48 -3.41 -9.25 0.69
C LEU A 48 -2.43 -10.41 0.45
N VAL A 49 -1.21 -10.30 0.99
CA VAL A 49 -0.17 -11.35 0.89
C VAL A 49 -0.57 -12.61 1.64
N ARG A 50 -1.14 -12.48 2.84
CA ARG A 50 -1.69 -13.60 3.59
C ARG A 50 -2.77 -14.33 2.82
N ASP A 51 -3.63 -13.57 2.12
CA ASP A 51 -4.76 -14.11 1.36
C ASP A 51 -4.38 -14.66 -0.02
N GLY A 52 -3.08 -14.63 -0.41
CA GLY A 52 -2.59 -15.36 -1.58
C GLY A 52 -1.84 -14.56 -2.63
N PHE A 53 -1.74 -13.24 -2.51
CA PHE A 53 -0.92 -12.42 -3.42
C PHE A 53 0.57 -12.82 -3.34
N ARG A 54 1.24 -12.90 -4.50
CA ARG A 54 2.67 -13.31 -4.61
C ARG A 54 3.47 -12.44 -5.59
N GLY A 55 2.83 -11.50 -6.27
CA GLY A 55 3.49 -10.59 -7.21
C GLY A 55 4.36 -9.53 -6.52
N PRO A 56 5.10 -8.72 -7.29
CA PRO A 56 5.87 -7.62 -6.76
C PRO A 56 4.98 -6.48 -6.25
N ILE A 57 5.43 -5.84 -5.17
CA ILE A 57 4.88 -4.58 -4.66
C ILE A 57 5.83 -3.46 -5.11
N VAL A 58 5.47 -2.79 -6.19
CA VAL A 58 6.29 -1.78 -6.85
C VAL A 58 6.06 -0.41 -6.21
N CYS A 59 7.12 0.29 -5.86
CA CYS A 59 7.08 1.64 -5.30
C CYS A 59 8.45 2.31 -5.43
N THR A 60 8.61 3.53 -4.90
CA THR A 60 9.93 4.14 -4.77
C THR A 60 10.71 3.54 -3.58
N GLU A 61 12.05 3.65 -3.60
CA GLU A 61 12.91 3.17 -2.52
C GLU A 61 12.53 3.79 -1.16
N ALA A 62 12.27 5.10 -1.13
CA ALA A 62 11.88 5.78 0.08
C ALA A 62 10.48 5.35 0.58
N THR A 63 9.53 5.12 -0.34
CA THR A 63 8.22 4.54 0.02
C THR A 63 8.37 3.16 0.65
N ALA A 64 9.22 2.29 0.09
CA ALA A 64 9.48 0.97 0.67
C ALA A 64 10.07 1.07 2.08
N ALA A 65 11.03 1.97 2.30
CA ALA A 65 11.64 2.18 3.61
C ALA A 65 10.64 2.68 4.66
N VAL A 66 9.80 3.66 4.31
CA VAL A 66 8.77 4.21 5.21
C VAL A 66 7.67 3.17 5.45
N ALA A 67 7.19 2.47 4.41
CA ALA A 67 6.18 1.42 4.54
C ALA A 67 6.64 0.28 5.45
N ALA A 68 7.93 -0.09 5.42
CA ALA A 68 8.48 -1.11 6.30
C ALA A 68 8.36 -0.76 7.79
N ILE A 69 8.48 0.53 8.13
CA ILE A 69 8.29 1.01 9.51
C ILE A 69 6.79 1.00 9.86
N ILE A 70 5.97 1.59 9.01
CA ILE A 70 4.53 1.78 9.25
C ILE A 70 3.79 0.44 9.34
N LEU A 71 4.05 -0.49 8.41
CA LEU A 71 3.36 -1.78 8.38
C LEU A 71 3.74 -2.66 9.58
N ARG A 72 5.00 -2.62 10.00
CA ARG A 72 5.45 -3.34 11.19
C ARG A 72 4.81 -2.79 12.47
N ASP A 73 4.77 -1.47 12.61
CA ASP A 73 4.14 -0.82 13.76
C ASP A 73 2.63 -1.08 13.79
N SER A 74 1.97 -0.96 12.65
CA SER A 74 0.53 -1.27 12.52
C SER A 74 0.22 -2.71 12.92
N ALA A 75 1.01 -3.69 12.46
CA ALA A 75 0.83 -5.09 12.82
C ALA A 75 0.98 -5.30 14.33
N TYR A 76 2.05 -4.74 14.91
CA TYR A 76 2.31 -4.83 16.35
C TYR A 76 1.17 -4.23 17.19
N LEU A 77 0.65 -3.07 16.79
CA LEU A 77 -0.48 -2.44 17.48
C LEU A 77 -1.73 -3.31 17.40
N GLN A 78 -2.04 -3.89 16.25
CA GLN A 78 -3.18 -4.78 16.07
C GLN A 78 -3.08 -6.05 16.92
N GLU A 79 -1.89 -6.67 17.02
CA GLU A 79 -1.65 -7.83 17.89
C GLU A 79 -1.86 -7.46 19.36
N ARG A 80 -1.36 -6.31 19.80
CA ARG A 80 -1.54 -5.83 21.15
C ARG A 80 -3.00 -5.54 21.49
N ASP A 81 -3.72 -4.93 20.57
CA ASP A 81 -5.16 -4.66 20.73
C ASP A 81 -5.95 -5.96 20.84
N ALA A 82 -5.68 -6.94 19.98
CA ALA A 82 -6.31 -8.26 20.05
C ALA A 82 -6.01 -8.97 21.38
N ALA A 83 -4.75 -8.93 21.83
CA ALA A 83 -4.35 -9.51 23.13
C ALA A 83 -5.05 -8.82 24.31
N PHE A 84 -5.14 -7.48 24.29
CA PHE A 84 -5.87 -6.71 25.30
C PHE A 84 -7.34 -7.09 25.36
N LEU A 85 -8.02 -7.12 24.21
CA LEU A 85 -9.42 -7.48 24.08
C LEU A 85 -9.70 -8.90 24.60
N ASN A 86 -8.83 -9.84 24.29
CA ASN A 86 -8.95 -11.22 24.77
C ASN A 86 -8.76 -11.31 26.28
N LYS A 87 -7.75 -10.64 26.83
CA LYS A 87 -7.46 -10.62 28.27
C LYS A 87 -8.63 -10.06 29.09
N HIS A 88 -9.25 -8.99 28.59
CA HIS A 88 -10.33 -8.28 29.28
C HIS A 88 -11.74 -8.77 28.88
N LYS A 89 -11.84 -9.77 27.98
CA LYS A 89 -13.12 -10.27 27.43
C LYS A 89 -14.00 -9.15 26.86
N ALA A 90 -13.36 -8.12 26.28
CA ALA A 90 -14.00 -6.90 25.81
C ALA A 90 -14.41 -6.96 24.33
N SER A 91 -14.17 -8.07 23.63
CA SER A 91 -14.56 -8.27 22.24
C SER A 91 -15.85 -9.04 22.10
N LYS A 92 -16.59 -8.78 21.02
CA LYS A 92 -17.70 -9.63 20.56
C LYS A 92 -17.21 -10.91 19.87
N HIS A 93 -15.94 -10.95 19.45
CA HIS A 93 -15.29 -12.07 18.79
C HIS A 93 -14.42 -12.82 19.78
N HIS A 94 -14.49 -14.15 19.79
CA HIS A 94 -13.76 -15.00 20.71
C HIS A 94 -13.03 -16.12 19.95
N PRO A 95 -11.70 -16.02 19.74
CA PRO A 95 -10.84 -14.91 20.16
C PRO A 95 -10.98 -13.68 19.26
N ALA A 96 -10.64 -12.49 19.78
CA ALA A 96 -10.32 -11.34 18.95
C ALA A 96 -9.00 -11.61 18.23
N LEU A 97 -8.96 -11.35 16.93
CA LEU A 97 -7.79 -11.55 16.08
C LEU A 97 -7.34 -10.21 15.46
N PRO A 98 -6.04 -10.03 15.20
CA PRO A 98 -5.58 -8.92 14.37
C PRO A 98 -6.01 -9.16 12.91
N LEU A 99 -6.19 -8.11 12.13
CA LEU A 99 -6.44 -8.20 10.69
C LEU A 99 -5.27 -8.89 9.98
N TYR A 100 -4.05 -8.59 10.41
CA TYR A 100 -2.80 -9.24 10.06
C TYR A 100 -1.81 -9.11 11.23
N ASP A 101 -0.82 -9.95 11.27
CA ASP A 101 0.21 -9.99 12.31
C ASP A 101 1.58 -9.50 11.80
N THR A 102 2.58 -9.49 12.68
CA THR A 102 3.94 -9.04 12.35
C THR A 102 4.63 -9.94 11.32
N GLU A 103 4.31 -11.23 11.26
CA GLU A 103 4.85 -12.15 10.24
C GLU A 103 4.19 -11.91 8.87
N ASP A 104 2.90 -11.54 8.83
CA ASP A 104 2.22 -11.12 7.61
C ASP A 104 2.87 -9.85 7.05
N ALA A 105 3.13 -8.85 7.92
CA ALA A 105 3.82 -7.62 7.52
C ALA A 105 5.23 -7.90 6.99
N LYS A 106 5.98 -8.79 7.62
CA LYS A 106 7.32 -9.19 7.16
C LYS A 106 7.26 -9.83 5.77
N ARG A 107 6.35 -10.79 5.55
CA ARG A 107 6.15 -11.43 4.24
C ARG A 107 5.79 -10.43 3.15
N ALA A 108 4.94 -9.44 3.47
CA ALA A 108 4.60 -8.39 2.52
C ALA A 108 5.82 -7.56 2.14
N MET A 109 6.68 -7.20 3.10
CA MET A 109 7.89 -6.42 2.84
C MET A 109 8.91 -7.17 1.98
N GLU A 110 8.93 -8.49 1.98
CA GLU A 110 9.79 -9.31 1.11
C GLU A 110 9.42 -9.20 -0.38
N LEU A 111 8.18 -8.76 -0.69
CA LEU A 111 7.69 -8.57 -2.06
C LEU A 111 7.91 -7.15 -2.59
N PHE A 112 8.43 -6.22 -1.77
CA PHE A 112 8.68 -4.86 -2.24
C PHE A 112 9.77 -4.85 -3.31
N SER A 113 9.48 -4.19 -4.43
CA SER A 113 10.35 -4.01 -5.59
C SER A 113 10.53 -2.50 -5.85
N PRO A 114 11.54 -1.87 -5.25
CA PRO A 114 11.77 -0.43 -5.41
C PRO A 114 12.25 -0.05 -6.81
N HIS A 115 11.72 1.06 -7.35
CA HIS A 115 12.13 1.66 -8.60
C HIS A 115 12.44 3.15 -8.42
N PRO A 116 13.40 3.70 -9.16
CA PRO A 116 13.74 5.12 -9.10
C PRO A 116 12.65 5.99 -9.74
N PHE A 117 12.59 7.25 -9.33
CA PHE A 117 11.74 8.24 -9.99
C PHE A 117 12.19 8.50 -11.43
N GLY A 118 11.23 8.80 -12.30
CA GLY A 118 11.44 9.27 -13.68
C GLY A 118 11.97 8.21 -14.66
N GLN A 119 12.20 6.98 -14.21
CA GLN A 119 12.60 5.88 -15.09
C GLN A 119 11.41 5.00 -15.45
N GLU A 120 11.28 4.71 -16.74
CA GLU A 120 10.30 3.73 -17.22
C GLU A 120 10.77 2.31 -16.94
N PHE A 121 9.84 1.47 -16.53
CA PHE A 121 10.05 0.02 -16.42
C PHE A 121 8.78 -0.72 -16.85
N THR A 122 8.93 -1.96 -17.29
CA THR A 122 7.82 -2.79 -17.73
C THR A 122 7.54 -3.87 -16.69
N LEU A 123 6.29 -3.98 -16.27
CA LEU A 123 5.82 -5.11 -15.46
C LEU A 123 5.75 -6.39 -16.30
N GLU A 124 5.93 -7.56 -15.69
CA GLU A 124 5.81 -8.85 -16.40
C GLU A 124 4.45 -9.00 -17.10
N ALA A 125 3.38 -8.44 -16.53
CA ALA A 125 2.05 -8.40 -17.14
C ALA A 125 1.92 -7.45 -18.34
N GLY A 126 2.98 -6.73 -18.72
CA GLY A 126 3.10 -5.93 -19.92
C GLY A 126 2.94 -4.40 -19.79
N PRO A 127 2.27 -3.84 -18.78
CA PRO A 127 2.19 -2.38 -18.62
C PRO A 127 3.56 -1.74 -18.39
N VAL A 128 3.76 -0.57 -19.00
CA VAL A 128 4.92 0.31 -18.73
C VAL A 128 4.55 1.30 -17.65
N VAL A 129 5.41 1.46 -16.66
CA VAL A 129 5.16 2.29 -15.48
C VAL A 129 6.28 3.33 -15.31
N THR A 130 5.89 4.54 -14.93
CA THR A 130 6.82 5.59 -14.48
C THR A 130 6.32 6.16 -13.15
N LEU A 131 7.21 6.24 -12.16
CA LEU A 131 6.94 6.88 -10.88
C LEU A 131 7.47 8.31 -10.91
N ARG A 132 6.61 9.33 -10.68
CA ARG A 132 6.99 10.75 -10.64
C ARG A 132 6.78 11.30 -9.25
N ARG A 133 7.57 12.31 -8.85
CA ARG A 133 7.42 12.89 -7.50
C ARG A 133 6.05 13.52 -7.32
N ALA A 134 5.37 13.14 -6.26
CA ALA A 134 4.07 13.70 -5.85
C ALA A 134 4.19 14.79 -4.78
N GLY A 135 5.35 14.94 -4.13
CA GLY A 135 5.62 16.00 -3.17
C GLY A 135 4.87 15.90 -1.83
N HIS A 136 4.16 14.80 -1.57
CA HIS A 136 3.29 14.65 -0.42
C HIS A 136 4.05 14.23 0.85
N ILE A 137 4.67 13.05 0.82
CA ILE A 137 5.60 12.56 1.85
C ILE A 137 6.84 11.98 1.18
N LEU A 138 7.84 11.62 1.98
CA LEU A 138 9.07 11.01 1.49
C LEU A 138 8.76 9.77 0.63
N GLY A 139 9.22 9.78 -0.61
CA GLY A 139 8.98 8.71 -1.58
C GLY A 139 7.66 8.77 -2.33
N ALA A 140 6.73 9.64 -1.97
CA ALA A 140 5.42 9.72 -2.62
C ALA A 140 5.52 9.96 -4.13
N SER A 141 4.76 9.16 -4.89
CA SER A 141 4.77 9.19 -6.34
C SER A 141 3.38 9.26 -6.96
N THR A 142 3.29 10.00 -8.05
CA THR A 142 2.25 9.84 -9.06
C THR A 142 2.64 8.66 -9.94
N VAL A 143 1.72 7.76 -10.21
CA VAL A 143 1.93 6.54 -10.99
C VAL A 143 1.36 6.71 -12.40
N ASP A 144 2.23 6.69 -13.38
CA ASP A 144 1.91 6.81 -14.81
C ASP A 144 1.99 5.41 -15.43
N VAL A 145 0.87 4.90 -15.92
CA VAL A 145 0.74 3.54 -16.48
C VAL A 145 0.35 3.62 -17.94
N SER A 146 1.15 3.08 -18.82
CA SER A 146 0.87 2.94 -20.25
C SER A 146 0.72 1.48 -20.64
N TRP A 147 -0.37 1.16 -21.34
CA TRP A 147 -0.63 -0.21 -21.82
C TRP A 147 -1.55 -0.21 -23.04
N GLN A 148 -1.19 -0.97 -24.07
CA GLN A 148 -1.99 -1.15 -25.29
C GLN A 148 -2.46 0.19 -25.91
N GLY A 149 -1.57 1.17 -25.99
CA GLY A 149 -1.85 2.49 -26.55
C GLY A 149 -2.75 3.39 -25.68
N ARG A 150 -3.07 2.96 -24.46
CA ARG A 150 -3.79 3.76 -23.46
C ARG A 150 -2.84 4.18 -22.35
N ARG A 151 -3.14 5.30 -21.73
CA ARG A 151 -2.40 5.83 -20.59
C ARG A 151 -3.37 6.22 -19.48
N ILE A 152 -3.04 5.84 -18.25
CA ILE A 152 -3.78 6.19 -17.03
C ILE A 152 -2.78 6.71 -16.03
N VAL A 153 -3.14 7.79 -15.34
CA VAL A 153 -2.34 8.39 -14.28
C VAL A 153 -3.11 8.34 -12.98
N PHE A 154 -2.46 7.79 -11.95
CA PHE A 154 -2.96 7.78 -10.58
C PHE A 154 -2.12 8.77 -9.79
N THR A 155 -2.75 9.84 -9.31
CA THR A 155 -2.03 10.90 -8.60
C THR A 155 -1.53 10.46 -7.22
N GLY A 156 -2.19 9.48 -6.60
CA GLY A 156 -2.08 9.31 -5.17
C GLY A 156 -2.43 10.62 -4.46
N ASP A 157 -1.79 10.87 -3.34
CA ASP A 157 -1.88 12.13 -2.62
C ASP A 157 -0.81 13.11 -3.13
N LEU A 158 -1.25 14.28 -3.55
CA LEU A 158 -0.36 15.33 -4.02
C LEU A 158 0.05 16.25 -2.86
N GLY A 159 1.31 16.60 -2.81
CA GLY A 159 1.83 17.63 -1.93
C GLY A 159 1.49 19.03 -2.44
N ARG A 160 1.89 20.02 -1.67
CA ARG A 160 1.76 21.44 -2.03
C ARG A 160 3.04 21.92 -2.71
N TYR A 161 2.90 22.97 -3.52
CA TYR A 161 4.05 23.71 -4.05
C TYR A 161 4.70 24.57 -2.96
N ASP A 162 5.98 24.87 -3.15
CA ASP A 162 6.77 25.68 -2.23
C ASP A 162 6.84 25.12 -0.79
N ASP A 163 6.83 23.79 -0.65
CA ASP A 163 7.03 23.16 0.65
C ASP A 163 8.50 23.29 1.09
N PRO A 164 8.79 23.70 2.34
CA PRO A 164 10.17 23.93 2.80
C PRO A 164 11.00 22.64 2.92
N ILE A 165 10.38 21.45 2.87
CA ILE A 165 11.04 20.16 3.10
C ILE A 165 10.88 19.24 1.88
N MET A 166 9.71 19.23 1.24
CA MET A 166 9.40 18.34 0.12
C MET A 166 9.64 19.01 -1.22
N PHE A 167 10.05 18.23 -2.22
CA PHE A 167 10.09 18.71 -3.59
C PHE A 167 8.67 18.94 -4.11
N ASP A 168 8.52 19.89 -5.01
CA ASP A 168 7.25 20.14 -5.70
C ASP A 168 6.77 18.89 -6.45
N PRO A 169 5.45 18.70 -6.59
CA PRO A 169 4.89 17.70 -7.47
C PRO A 169 5.38 17.88 -8.91
N GLU A 170 5.86 16.81 -9.53
CA GLU A 170 6.27 16.83 -10.94
C GLU A 170 5.03 16.89 -11.86
N PRO A 171 5.05 17.72 -12.92
CA PRO A 171 3.97 17.73 -13.89
C PRO A 171 3.90 16.38 -14.62
N VAL A 172 2.69 15.92 -14.86
CA VAL A 172 2.45 14.75 -15.70
C VAL A 172 2.48 15.20 -17.16
N PRO A 173 3.35 14.65 -18.01
CA PRO A 173 3.36 14.97 -19.43
C PRO A 173 1.99 14.66 -20.09
N ALA A 174 1.57 15.53 -21.02
CA ALA A 174 0.36 15.34 -21.79
C ALA A 174 0.44 14.11 -22.72
#